data_eb8974288f4e8ce57cb2aa56dc7bf1c9
#
_entry.id   eb8974288f4e8ce57cb2aa56dc7bf1c9
#
_cell.length_a   1.000
_cell.length_b   1.000
_cell.length_c   1.000
_cell.angle_alpha   90.00
_cell.angle_beta   90.00
_cell.angle_gamma   90.00
#
_symmetry.space_group_name_H-M   'P 1'
#
loop_
_entity.id
_entity.type
_entity.pdbx_description
1 polymer ?
#
loop_
_entity_poly.entity_id
_entity_poly.type
_entity_poly.pdbx_seq_one_letter_code
_entity_poly.pdbx_strand_id
1 'polypeptide(L)'
;DINNFSIFGQTLKKCFEKGHFERWLADRQNLREIPVISLGGNDSDYDWAAVAAAPDAEHRPFTPLGEFANILEKLICTLKNAGAAPVFTLLPPIDSQRYFENVISRRADGQKVLCFFHGDVTNIARHQECYSAAIARKAAEHNCGCIDIRTPLLWQRDYLDFIADDGVHPNGK
;
A
#
# COMPACT_ATOMS: atom_id res chain seq x y z
N ASP A 1 8.01 21.46 10.47
CA ASP A 1 6.77 20.91 11.05
C ASP A 1 6.24 19.81 10.13
N ILE A 2 5.59 18.79 10.70
CA ILE A 2 4.95 17.72 9.96
C ILE A 2 3.44 17.85 10.17
N ASN A 3 2.69 17.98 9.07
CA ASN A 3 1.24 17.96 9.08
C ASN A 3 0.76 16.57 8.63
N ASN A 4 -0.03 15.90 9.47
CA ASN A 4 -0.52 14.56 9.17
C ASN A 4 -1.92 14.62 8.56
N PHE A 5 -2.04 14.19 7.29
CA PHE A 5 -3.30 14.07 6.53
C PHE A 5 -3.73 12.61 6.34
N SER A 6 -3.09 11.67 7.04
CA SER A 6 -3.39 10.25 6.89
C SER A 6 -4.81 9.93 7.34
N ILE A 7 -5.49 9.09 6.57
CA ILE A 7 -6.84 8.59 6.86
C ILE A 7 -6.79 7.07 6.86
N PHE A 8 -7.25 6.46 7.94
CA PHE A 8 -7.26 5.01 8.08
C PHE A 8 -8.07 4.31 6.97
N GLY A 9 -7.56 3.19 6.45
CA GLY A 9 -8.24 2.36 5.47
C GLY A 9 -8.39 2.97 4.08
N GLN A 10 -7.63 4.03 3.75
CA GLN A 10 -7.67 4.64 2.42
C GLN A 10 -6.83 3.85 1.41
N THR A 11 -7.33 3.79 0.17
CA THR A 11 -6.58 3.38 -1.01
C THR A 11 -6.15 4.62 -1.79
N LEU A 12 -5.12 4.49 -2.63
CA LEU A 12 -4.72 5.54 -3.57
C LEU A 12 -5.91 5.96 -4.45
N LYS A 13 -6.66 4.96 -4.96
CA LYS A 13 -7.85 5.17 -5.76
C LYS A 13 -8.89 6.05 -5.04
N LYS A 14 -9.25 5.69 -3.80
CA LYS A 14 -10.22 6.48 -3.00
C LYS A 14 -9.72 7.89 -2.71
N CYS A 15 -8.43 8.05 -2.39
CA CYS A 15 -7.85 9.37 -2.15
C CYS A 15 -7.92 10.25 -3.39
N PHE A 16 -7.61 9.68 -4.56
CA PHE A 16 -7.66 10.38 -5.84
C PHE A 16 -9.09 10.75 -6.22
N GLU A 17 -10.03 9.80 -6.21
CA GLU A 17 -11.45 10.03 -6.57
C GLU A 17 -12.16 11.03 -5.65
N LYS A 18 -11.77 11.09 -4.37
CA LYS A 18 -12.33 12.05 -3.40
C LYS A 18 -11.65 13.41 -3.43
N GLY A 19 -10.70 13.65 -4.31
CA GLY A 19 -10.02 14.93 -4.44
C GLY A 19 -9.18 15.32 -3.21
N HIS A 20 -8.57 14.34 -2.48
CA HIS A 20 -7.76 14.65 -1.30
C HIS A 20 -6.50 15.42 -1.67
N PHE A 21 -5.90 15.10 -2.80
CA PHE A 21 -4.67 15.76 -3.27
C PHE A 21 -4.94 17.15 -3.81
N GLU A 22 -6.08 17.35 -4.50
CA GLU A 22 -6.53 18.65 -4.99
C GLU A 22 -6.84 19.60 -3.83
N ARG A 23 -7.49 19.09 -2.76
CA ARG A 23 -7.71 19.89 -1.54
C ARG A 23 -6.39 20.27 -0.88
N TRP A 24 -5.46 19.30 -0.73
CA TRP A 24 -4.14 19.61 -0.19
C TRP A 24 -3.43 20.69 -1.01
N LEU A 25 -3.50 20.61 -2.35
CA LEU A 25 -2.91 21.61 -3.24
C LEU A 25 -3.55 23.00 -3.05
N ALA A 26 -4.87 23.05 -2.86
CA ALA A 26 -5.61 24.29 -2.64
C ALA A 26 -5.29 24.93 -1.27
N ASP A 27 -5.11 24.09 -0.25
CA ASP A 27 -4.87 24.51 1.14
C ASP A 27 -3.37 24.74 1.44
N ARG A 28 -2.47 24.38 0.53
CA ARG A 28 -1.03 24.47 0.71
C ARG A 28 -0.59 25.93 0.99
N GLN A 29 0.00 26.14 2.16
CA GLN A 29 0.44 27.46 2.61
C GLN A 29 1.78 27.89 2.03
N ASN A 30 2.62 26.91 1.63
CA ASN A 30 3.99 27.17 1.21
C ASN A 30 4.36 26.25 0.04
N LEU A 31 4.94 26.84 -1.02
CA LEU A 31 5.45 26.08 -2.17
C LEU A 31 6.59 25.11 -1.81
N ARG A 32 7.22 25.26 -0.63
CA ARG A 32 8.26 24.35 -0.13
C ARG A 32 7.70 23.13 0.60
N GLU A 33 6.38 23.03 0.80
CA GLU A 33 5.78 21.85 1.40
C GLU A 33 5.98 20.63 0.49
N ILE A 34 6.49 19.55 1.07
CA ILE A 34 6.78 18.30 0.38
C ILE A 34 5.72 17.28 0.78
N PRO A 35 4.86 16.83 -0.13
CA PRO A 35 3.92 15.76 0.17
C PRO A 35 4.65 14.42 0.23
N VAL A 36 4.64 13.79 1.41
CA VAL A 36 5.09 12.41 1.59
C VAL A 36 3.88 11.49 1.50
N ILE A 37 3.90 10.56 0.54
CA ILE A 37 2.77 9.72 0.18
C ILE A 37 3.09 8.26 0.51
N SER A 38 2.29 7.70 1.43
CA SER A 38 2.39 6.31 1.88
C SER A 38 1.06 5.61 1.62
N LEU A 39 0.87 5.08 0.43
CA LEU A 39 -0.34 4.41 -0.04
C LEU A 39 0.04 3.19 -0.89
N GLY A 40 -0.86 2.21 -0.99
CA GLY A 40 -0.67 1.00 -1.79
C GLY A 40 -0.96 -0.30 -1.03
N GLY A 41 -0.75 -0.33 0.29
CA GLY A 41 -1.06 -1.51 1.10
C GLY A 41 -2.54 -1.89 1.03
N ASN A 42 -3.43 -0.94 1.31
CA ASN A 42 -4.88 -1.19 1.18
C ASN A 42 -5.33 -1.39 -0.28
N ASP A 43 -4.60 -0.84 -1.25
CA ASP A 43 -4.90 -1.03 -2.68
C ASP A 43 -4.67 -2.48 -3.09
N SER A 44 -3.65 -3.14 -2.52
CA SER A 44 -3.29 -4.53 -2.80
C SER A 44 -4.18 -5.54 -2.06
N ASP A 45 -4.98 -5.11 -1.10
CA ASP A 45 -5.83 -6.00 -0.30
C ASP A 45 -7.12 -6.40 -1.04
N TYR A 46 -7.78 -7.45 -0.55
CA TYR A 46 -8.98 -8.01 -1.16
C TYR A 46 -10.17 -7.91 -0.21
N ASP A 47 -11.37 -8.07 -0.76
CA ASP A 47 -12.55 -8.41 0.04
C ASP A 47 -12.48 -9.89 0.42
N TRP A 48 -11.90 -10.17 1.59
CA TRP A 48 -11.68 -11.53 2.06
C TRP A 48 -12.97 -12.31 2.28
N ALA A 49 -14.08 -11.65 2.59
CA ALA A 49 -15.39 -12.30 2.70
C ALA A 49 -15.87 -12.76 1.33
N ALA A 50 -15.71 -11.94 0.30
CA ALA A 50 -16.03 -12.31 -1.08
C ALA A 50 -15.13 -13.45 -1.58
N VAL A 51 -13.82 -13.41 -1.29
CA VAL A 51 -12.88 -14.49 -1.61
C VAL A 51 -13.30 -15.80 -0.95
N ALA A 52 -13.62 -15.79 0.34
CA ALA A 52 -14.04 -16.98 1.05
C ALA A 52 -15.41 -17.53 0.54
N ALA A 53 -16.28 -16.65 0.06
CA ALA A 53 -17.58 -17.08 -0.49
C ALA A 53 -17.44 -17.84 -1.81
N ALA A 54 -16.43 -17.54 -2.63
CA ALA A 54 -16.20 -18.14 -3.94
C ALA A 54 -14.71 -18.29 -4.25
N PRO A 55 -13.94 -19.15 -3.54
CA PRO A 55 -12.47 -19.18 -3.61
C PRO A 55 -11.92 -19.56 -4.99
N ASP A 56 -12.71 -20.25 -5.82
CA ASP A 56 -12.33 -20.64 -7.18
C ASP A 56 -12.66 -19.57 -8.24
N ALA A 57 -13.32 -18.47 -7.84
CA ALA A 57 -13.64 -17.39 -8.75
C ALA A 57 -12.45 -16.43 -8.94
N GLU A 58 -12.49 -15.63 -10.01
CA GLU A 58 -11.56 -14.52 -10.19
C GLU A 58 -11.88 -13.40 -9.18
N HIS A 59 -10.92 -13.06 -8.35
CA HIS A 59 -11.01 -11.92 -7.43
C HIS A 59 -10.01 -10.84 -7.80
N ARG A 60 -10.42 -9.60 -7.59
CA ARG A 60 -9.57 -8.43 -7.83
C ARG A 60 -9.28 -7.72 -6.52
N PRO A 61 -8.05 -7.23 -6.33
CA PRO A 61 -7.73 -6.37 -5.20
C PRO A 61 -8.54 -5.07 -5.25
N PHE A 62 -8.62 -4.34 -4.15
CA PHE A 62 -9.38 -3.09 -4.09
C PHE A 62 -9.00 -2.08 -5.18
N THR A 63 -7.71 -2.06 -5.57
CA THR A 63 -7.26 -1.33 -6.76
C THR A 63 -6.34 -2.24 -7.57
N PRO A 64 -6.78 -2.82 -8.70
CA PRO A 64 -5.93 -3.66 -9.53
C PRO A 64 -4.60 -2.99 -9.90
N LEU A 65 -3.50 -3.75 -9.92
CA LEU A 65 -2.14 -3.22 -10.05
C LEU A 65 -1.96 -2.26 -11.25
N GLY A 66 -2.55 -2.59 -12.41
CA GLY A 66 -2.49 -1.71 -13.59
C GLY A 66 -3.24 -0.40 -13.38
N GLU A 67 -4.41 -0.45 -12.73
CA GLU A 67 -5.18 0.75 -12.36
C GLU A 67 -4.42 1.58 -11.32
N PHE A 68 -3.85 0.92 -10.30
CA PHE A 68 -3.01 1.56 -9.29
C PHE A 68 -1.84 2.33 -9.92
N ALA A 69 -1.09 1.70 -10.82
CA ALA A 69 0.03 2.32 -11.51
C ALA A 69 -0.40 3.54 -12.35
N ASN A 70 -1.56 3.47 -13.01
CA ASN A 70 -2.10 4.57 -13.81
C ASN A 70 -2.56 5.75 -12.93
N ILE A 71 -3.19 5.47 -11.77
CA ILE A 71 -3.60 6.51 -10.83
C ILE A 71 -2.36 7.17 -10.20
N LEU A 72 -1.36 6.38 -9.84
CA LEU A 72 -0.10 6.87 -9.29
C LEU A 72 0.60 7.83 -10.26
N GLU A 73 0.66 7.47 -11.54
CA GLU A 73 1.22 8.34 -12.57
C GLU A 73 0.44 9.64 -12.73
N LYS A 74 -0.90 9.57 -12.79
CA LYS A 74 -1.74 10.77 -12.82
C LYS A 74 -1.51 11.67 -11.60
N LEU A 75 -1.41 11.08 -10.41
CA LEU A 75 -1.12 11.82 -9.18
C LEU A 75 0.23 12.54 -9.26
N ILE A 76 1.28 11.83 -9.70
CA ILE A 76 2.61 12.40 -9.87
C ILE A 76 2.54 13.61 -10.81
N CYS A 77 1.92 13.45 -11.97
CA CYS A 77 1.78 14.52 -12.96
C CYS A 77 1.00 15.71 -12.37
N THR A 78 -0.12 15.46 -11.69
CA THR A 78 -0.92 16.52 -11.04
C THR A 78 -0.09 17.32 -10.03
N LEU A 79 0.60 16.65 -9.14
CA LEU A 79 1.42 17.29 -8.11
C LEU A 79 2.59 18.08 -8.71
N LYS A 80 3.30 17.50 -9.67
CA LYS A 80 4.45 18.16 -10.32
C LYS A 80 4.02 19.37 -11.15
N ASN A 81 2.90 19.28 -11.87
CA ASN A 81 2.36 20.41 -12.64
C ASN A 81 1.94 21.57 -11.72
N ALA A 82 1.55 21.27 -10.49
CA ALA A 82 1.26 22.28 -9.46
C ALA A 82 2.54 22.73 -8.70
N GLY A 83 3.75 22.38 -9.16
CA GLY A 83 5.01 22.77 -8.55
C GLY A 83 5.33 22.05 -7.24
N ALA A 84 4.67 20.94 -6.92
CA ALA A 84 5.02 20.12 -5.77
C ALA A 84 6.07 19.07 -6.14
N ALA A 85 6.90 18.68 -5.16
CA ALA A 85 7.90 17.62 -5.30
C ALA A 85 7.48 16.41 -4.44
N PRO A 86 6.63 15.49 -4.96
CA PRO A 86 6.15 14.37 -4.17
C PRO A 86 7.28 13.40 -3.83
N VAL A 87 7.21 12.86 -2.62
CA VAL A 87 8.07 11.78 -2.12
C VAL A 87 7.19 10.60 -1.76
N PHE A 88 7.54 9.41 -2.22
CA PHE A 88 6.79 8.19 -1.96
C PHE A 88 7.53 7.30 -0.97
N THR A 89 6.80 6.58 -0.13
CA THR A 89 7.38 5.51 0.69
C THR A 89 7.20 4.17 -0.02
N LEU A 90 8.21 3.33 -0.01
CA LEU A 90 8.01 1.91 -0.34
C LEU A 90 7.18 1.26 0.75
N LEU A 91 6.41 0.23 0.37
CA LEU A 91 5.61 -0.51 1.35
C LEU A 91 6.54 -1.32 2.26
N PRO A 92 6.29 -1.35 3.58
CA PRO A 92 7.06 -2.21 4.48
C PRO A 92 6.87 -3.69 4.09
N PRO A 93 7.82 -4.57 4.40
CA PRO A 93 7.60 -6.00 4.27
C PRO A 93 6.47 -6.43 5.22
N ILE A 94 5.73 -7.46 4.85
CA ILE A 94 4.66 -8.01 5.69
C ILE A 94 5.01 -9.43 6.12
N ASP A 95 4.47 -9.83 7.28
CA ASP A 95 4.42 -11.22 7.73
C ASP A 95 3.11 -11.84 7.25
N SER A 96 3.15 -12.55 6.13
CA SER A 96 1.97 -13.17 5.53
C SER A 96 1.24 -14.12 6.47
N GLN A 97 1.99 -14.87 7.30
CA GLN A 97 1.41 -15.84 8.22
C GLN A 97 0.62 -15.13 9.32
N ARG A 98 1.22 -14.12 9.98
CA ARG A 98 0.51 -13.32 10.99
C ARG A 98 -0.69 -12.60 10.40
N TYR A 99 -0.55 -12.01 9.21
CA TYR A 99 -1.67 -11.33 8.55
C TYR A 99 -2.81 -12.29 8.25
N PHE A 100 -2.49 -13.47 7.73
CA PHE A 100 -3.47 -14.52 7.49
C PHE A 100 -4.18 -14.97 8.76
N GLU A 101 -3.44 -15.27 9.83
CA GLU A 101 -4.01 -15.78 11.08
C GLU A 101 -4.78 -14.72 11.86
N ASN A 102 -4.18 -13.53 12.01
CA ASN A 102 -4.68 -12.51 12.92
C ASN A 102 -5.66 -11.52 12.29
N VAL A 103 -5.67 -11.43 10.95
CA VAL A 103 -6.56 -10.49 10.25
C VAL A 103 -7.52 -11.23 9.33
N ILE A 104 -7.00 -11.99 8.36
CA ILE A 104 -7.84 -12.61 7.33
C ILE A 104 -8.76 -13.66 7.95
N SER A 105 -8.21 -14.62 8.70
CA SER A 105 -8.97 -15.73 9.29
C SER A 105 -9.96 -15.30 10.38
N ARG A 106 -9.81 -14.07 10.89
CA ARG A 106 -10.79 -13.47 11.82
C ARG A 106 -11.96 -12.79 11.11
N ARG A 107 -11.81 -12.48 9.81
CA ARG A 107 -12.82 -11.77 9.01
C ARG A 107 -13.55 -12.69 8.03
N ALA A 108 -12.92 -13.81 7.66
CA ALA A 108 -13.42 -14.74 6.66
C ALA A 108 -13.00 -16.19 6.98
N ASP A 109 -13.56 -17.15 6.29
CA ASP A 109 -13.15 -18.55 6.36
C ASP A 109 -11.72 -18.70 5.80
N GLY A 110 -10.73 -18.79 6.69
CA GLY A 110 -9.32 -18.87 6.32
C GLY A 110 -8.98 -20.04 5.42
N GLN A 111 -9.64 -21.21 5.59
CA GLN A 111 -9.37 -22.36 4.74
C GLN A 111 -9.77 -22.09 3.28
N LYS A 112 -10.91 -21.44 3.07
CA LYS A 112 -11.35 -21.04 1.73
C LYS A 112 -10.46 -19.97 1.12
N VAL A 113 -10.02 -18.98 1.92
CA VAL A 113 -9.05 -17.99 1.46
C VAL A 113 -7.72 -18.65 1.12
N LEU A 114 -7.27 -19.64 1.91
CA LEU A 114 -6.07 -20.40 1.61
C LEU A 114 -6.18 -21.18 0.28
N CYS A 115 -7.37 -21.72 -0.05
CA CYS A 115 -7.61 -22.31 -1.36
C CYS A 115 -7.38 -21.31 -2.51
N PHE A 116 -7.88 -20.09 -2.38
CA PHE A 116 -7.63 -19.02 -3.37
C PHE A 116 -6.12 -18.77 -3.58
N PHE A 117 -5.31 -18.91 -2.55
CA PHE A 117 -3.86 -18.81 -2.63
C PHE A 117 -3.15 -20.14 -2.95
N HIS A 118 -3.88 -21.17 -3.39
CA HIS A 118 -3.32 -22.50 -3.70
C HIS A 118 -2.52 -23.11 -2.54
N GLY A 119 -2.94 -22.85 -1.31
CA GLY A 119 -2.31 -23.36 -0.10
C GLY A 119 -1.07 -22.61 0.37
N ASP A 120 -0.70 -21.50 -0.28
CA ASP A 120 0.53 -20.76 0.01
C ASP A 120 0.23 -19.32 0.45
N VAL A 121 0.31 -19.07 1.75
CA VAL A 121 0.10 -17.74 2.35
C VAL A 121 1.14 -16.71 1.89
N THR A 122 2.32 -17.14 1.42
CA THR A 122 3.37 -16.22 0.96
C THR A 122 2.94 -15.43 -0.28
N ASN A 123 1.91 -15.90 -0.98
CA ASN A 123 1.27 -15.20 -2.08
C ASN A 123 0.75 -13.81 -1.68
N ILE A 124 0.37 -13.62 -0.40
CA ILE A 124 -0.08 -12.34 0.15
C ILE A 124 1.06 -11.30 0.07
N ALA A 125 2.22 -11.63 0.65
CA ALA A 125 3.39 -10.74 0.61
C ALA A 125 3.85 -10.51 -0.84
N ARG A 126 3.98 -11.57 -1.65
CA ARG A 126 4.38 -11.47 -3.05
C ARG A 126 3.45 -10.57 -3.86
N HIS A 127 2.16 -10.60 -3.59
CA HIS A 127 1.20 -9.70 -4.25
C HIS A 127 1.43 -8.24 -3.85
N GLN A 128 1.59 -7.94 -2.55
CA GLN A 128 1.89 -6.60 -2.06
C GLN A 128 3.22 -6.06 -2.62
N GLU A 129 4.23 -6.93 -2.80
CA GLU A 129 5.51 -6.59 -3.42
C GLU A 129 5.34 -5.93 -4.80
N CYS A 130 4.38 -6.40 -5.59
CA CYS A 130 4.13 -5.84 -6.91
C CYS A 130 3.72 -4.36 -6.84
N TYR A 131 2.99 -3.96 -5.79
CA TYR A 131 2.61 -2.57 -5.56
C TYR A 131 3.81 -1.73 -5.11
N SER A 132 4.63 -2.26 -4.20
CA SER A 132 5.86 -1.59 -3.78
C SER A 132 6.81 -1.37 -4.96
N ALA A 133 6.98 -2.38 -5.82
CA ALA A 133 7.77 -2.28 -7.05
C ALA A 133 7.18 -1.27 -8.05
N ALA A 134 5.85 -1.19 -8.16
CA ALA A 134 5.20 -0.19 -9.00
C ALA A 134 5.45 1.24 -8.50
N ILE A 135 5.41 1.45 -7.17
CA ILE A 135 5.74 2.74 -6.56
C ILE A 135 7.19 3.13 -6.90
N ALA A 136 8.15 2.23 -6.64
CA ALA A 136 9.56 2.48 -6.92
C ALA A 136 9.80 2.84 -8.39
N ARG A 137 9.23 2.05 -9.30
CA ARG A 137 9.36 2.28 -10.74
C ARG A 137 8.77 3.63 -11.16
N LYS A 138 7.54 3.95 -10.73
CA LYS A 138 6.90 5.22 -11.10
C LYS A 138 7.61 6.43 -10.48
N ALA A 139 8.09 6.32 -9.26
CA ALA A 139 8.90 7.37 -8.65
C ALA A 139 10.19 7.62 -9.47
N ALA A 140 10.88 6.57 -9.89
CA ALA A 140 12.10 6.66 -10.70
C ALA A 140 11.81 7.23 -12.10
N GLU A 141 10.78 6.72 -12.81
CA GLU A 141 10.37 7.19 -14.15
C GLU A 141 10.11 8.71 -14.16
N HIS A 142 9.58 9.23 -13.07
CA HIS A 142 9.21 10.65 -12.95
C HIS A 142 10.20 11.49 -12.13
N ASN A 143 11.36 10.97 -11.75
CA ASN A 143 12.34 11.65 -10.89
C ASN A 143 11.73 12.19 -9.60
N CYS A 144 10.90 11.39 -8.93
CA CYS A 144 10.35 11.69 -7.60
C CYS A 144 11.24 11.11 -6.50
N GLY A 145 11.22 11.73 -5.33
CA GLY A 145 11.86 11.16 -4.14
C GLY A 145 11.19 9.85 -3.74
N CYS A 146 11.99 8.92 -3.21
CA CYS A 146 11.51 7.66 -2.67
C CYS A 146 12.20 7.36 -1.34
N ILE A 147 11.40 7.08 -0.30
CA ILE A 147 11.89 6.66 1.01
C ILE A 147 11.77 5.14 1.07
N ASP A 148 12.90 4.47 1.07
CA ASP A 148 12.98 3.02 1.22
C ASP A 148 12.94 2.65 2.71
N ILE A 149 11.73 2.43 3.22
CA ILE A 149 11.51 1.90 4.58
C ILE A 149 11.58 0.37 4.61
N ARG A 150 11.63 -0.28 3.45
CA ARG A 150 11.57 -1.72 3.28
C ARG A 150 12.93 -2.38 3.45
N THR A 151 13.90 -1.96 2.66
CA THR A 151 15.24 -2.57 2.63
C THR A 151 15.91 -2.58 4.02
N PRO A 152 15.89 -1.52 4.83
CA PRO A 152 16.45 -1.55 6.18
C PRO A 152 15.81 -2.61 7.09
N LEU A 153 14.50 -2.84 6.96
CA LEU A 153 13.81 -3.90 7.71
C LEU A 153 14.23 -5.28 7.22
N LEU A 154 14.25 -5.52 5.91
CA LEU A 154 14.63 -6.81 5.33
C LEU A 154 16.09 -7.22 5.63
N TRP A 155 16.98 -6.26 5.86
CA TRP A 155 18.36 -6.53 6.26
C TRP A 155 18.50 -7.00 7.70
N GLN A 156 17.48 -6.79 8.53
CA GLN A 156 17.50 -7.34 9.88
C GLN A 156 17.23 -8.84 9.83
N ARG A 157 18.08 -9.60 10.51
CA ARG A 157 17.93 -11.07 10.58
C ARG A 157 16.57 -11.48 11.13
N ASP A 158 16.10 -10.73 12.13
CA ASP A 158 14.86 -10.99 12.84
C ASP A 158 13.82 -9.90 12.50
N TYR A 159 13.69 -9.54 11.21
CA TYR A 159 12.82 -8.44 10.76
C TYR A 159 11.35 -8.60 11.21
N LEU A 160 10.90 -9.82 11.44
CA LEU A 160 9.55 -10.10 11.94
C LEU A 160 9.31 -9.52 13.34
N ASP A 161 10.37 -9.27 14.12
CA ASP A 161 10.26 -8.62 15.44
C ASP A 161 9.88 -7.15 15.35
N PHE A 162 10.04 -6.54 14.17
CA PHE A 162 9.68 -5.15 13.87
C PHE A 162 8.29 -5.03 13.23
N ILE A 163 7.61 -6.16 12.98
CA ILE A 163 6.25 -6.20 12.46
C ILE A 163 5.27 -6.43 13.62
N ALA A 164 4.18 -5.67 13.63
CA ALA A 164 3.12 -5.79 14.62
C ALA A 164 2.37 -7.13 14.51
N ASP A 165 1.52 -7.43 15.50
CA ASP A 165 0.76 -8.68 15.57
C ASP A 165 -0.21 -8.86 14.38
N ASP A 166 -0.59 -7.78 13.71
CA ASP A 166 -1.42 -7.85 12.52
C ASP A 166 -0.66 -8.31 11.26
N GLY A 167 0.65 -8.43 11.33
CA GLY A 167 1.50 -8.87 10.22
C GLY A 167 1.74 -7.83 9.12
N VAL A 168 1.21 -6.60 9.24
CA VAL A 168 1.24 -5.59 8.17
C VAL A 168 1.95 -4.31 8.59
N HIS A 169 1.69 -3.83 9.80
CA HIS A 169 2.23 -2.56 10.25
C HIS A 169 3.58 -2.74 10.97
N PRO A 170 4.56 -1.86 10.76
CA PRO A 170 5.71 -1.78 11.65
C PRO A 170 5.27 -1.47 13.08
N ASN A 171 5.95 -2.06 14.06
CA ASN A 171 5.72 -1.77 15.46
C ASN A 171 6.64 -0.63 15.95
N GLY A 172 6.56 -0.30 17.25
CA GLY A 172 7.31 0.82 17.84
C GLY A 172 8.75 0.50 18.28
N LYS A 173 9.31 -0.65 17.84
CA LYS A 173 10.70 -1.05 18.19
C LYS A 173 11.74 -0.36 17.32
#